data_8a1186009c453096c15b1e819c3c998b
#
_entry.id   8a1186009c453096c15b1e819c3c998b
#
_cell.length_a   1.000
_cell.length_b   1.000
_cell.length_c   1.000
_cell.angle_alpha   90.00
_cell.angle_beta   90.00
_cell.angle_gamma   90.00
#
_symmetry.space_group_name_H-M   'P 1'
#
loop_
_entity.id
_entity.type
_entity.pdbx_description
1 polymer ?
#
loop_
_entity_poly.entity_id
_entity_poly.type
_entity_poly.pdbx_seq_one_letter_code
_entity_poly.pdbx_strand_id
1 'polypeptide(L)'
;FATCVKGKFGWDFVNSEKRITTPLIREGNEFVPASWEDAIHLVATKLREIQAKYGNDSLGFISSSKTTNEENYLMQKLARQVFETNNIDNCSRYCQAPASDGLTRTVGIGADSGTVEDIESAGLVIIVGASPADGHPVLASRIKRAQKTRGQKLIVSDLRKHEMAERSDLFIHPKQGTDFVWLTAVAKYMIDQGWHDEVFMENRISNVADYLAFLEPFTLEYAEKETGLSVET
;
A
#
# COMPACT_ATOMS: atom_id res chain seq x y z
N PHE A 1 4.64 7.96 25.15
CA PHE A 1 3.48 8.19 24.27
C PHE A 1 3.95 9.01 23.07
N ALA A 2 4.11 8.33 21.93
CA ALA A 2 4.69 8.94 20.75
C ALA A 2 3.60 9.15 19.70
N THR A 3 2.88 10.26 19.77
CA THR A 3 2.13 10.75 18.61
C THR A 3 3.11 11.41 17.63
N CYS A 4 2.91 11.17 16.33
CA CYS A 4 3.71 11.83 15.31
C CYS A 4 3.33 13.33 15.19
N VAL A 5 4.08 14.07 14.39
CA VAL A 5 3.82 15.48 14.10
C VAL A 5 2.41 15.74 13.59
N LYS A 6 1.86 14.81 12.79
CA LYS A 6 0.48 14.92 12.27
C LYS A 6 -0.56 14.85 13.38
N GLY A 7 -0.40 13.90 14.32
CA GLY A 7 -1.32 13.77 15.46
C GLY A 7 -1.21 14.90 16.46
N LYS A 8 -0.05 15.59 16.54
CA LYS A 8 0.16 16.73 17.44
C LYS A 8 -0.28 18.05 16.83
N PHE A 9 -0.04 18.28 15.57
CA PHE A 9 -0.13 19.60 14.94
C PHE A 9 -0.89 19.60 13.61
N GLY A 10 -1.26 18.45 13.05
CA GLY A 10 -1.85 18.35 11.72
C GLY A 10 -3.37 18.52 11.66
N TRP A 11 -3.99 19.24 12.60
CA TRP A 11 -5.44 19.38 12.71
C TRP A 11 -6.01 20.72 12.21
N ASP A 12 -5.15 21.62 11.74
CA ASP A 12 -5.58 22.92 11.18
C ASP A 12 -6.56 22.80 10.03
N PHE A 13 -6.48 21.67 9.27
CA PHE A 13 -7.41 21.41 8.17
C PHE A 13 -8.89 21.35 8.59
N VAL A 14 -9.18 21.06 9.87
CA VAL A 14 -10.55 20.97 10.40
C VAL A 14 -11.25 22.32 10.29
N ASN A 15 -10.54 23.41 10.60
CA ASN A 15 -11.06 24.77 10.60
C ASN A 15 -10.54 25.61 9.41
N SER A 16 -9.99 24.96 8.39
CA SER A 16 -9.46 25.66 7.22
C SER A 16 -10.57 26.43 6.47
N GLU A 17 -10.32 27.67 6.10
CA GLU A 17 -11.21 28.46 5.25
C GLU A 17 -11.40 27.86 3.86
N LYS A 18 -10.46 27.00 3.44
CA LYS A 18 -10.54 26.24 2.17
C LYS A 18 -11.45 25.01 2.25
N ARG A 19 -12.01 24.72 3.41
CA ARG A 19 -12.89 23.59 3.61
C ARG A 19 -14.22 23.81 2.89
N ILE A 20 -14.66 22.84 2.10
CA ILE A 20 -15.99 22.85 1.46
C ILE A 20 -17.01 22.61 2.57
N THR A 21 -17.90 23.58 2.79
CA THR A 21 -18.93 23.57 3.84
C THR A 21 -20.35 23.43 3.30
N THR A 22 -20.53 23.58 1.98
CA THR A 22 -21.81 23.43 1.27
C THR A 22 -21.62 22.54 0.06
N PRO A 23 -22.64 21.78 -0.38
CA PRO A 23 -22.56 21.06 -1.64
C PRO A 23 -22.25 21.98 -2.81
N LEU A 24 -21.49 21.47 -3.78
CA LEU A 24 -21.16 22.17 -5.00
C LEU A 24 -21.66 21.37 -6.20
N ILE A 25 -22.37 22.00 -7.10
CA ILE A 25 -22.82 21.41 -8.37
C ILE A 25 -22.02 22.06 -9.51
N ARG A 26 -21.58 21.26 -10.46
CA ARG A 26 -20.88 21.76 -11.65
C ARG A 26 -21.86 22.33 -12.66
N GLU A 27 -21.68 23.59 -13.00
CA GLU A 27 -22.37 24.29 -14.10
C GLU A 27 -21.33 24.73 -15.13
N GLY A 28 -21.28 24.03 -16.25
CA GLY A 28 -20.21 24.22 -17.23
C GLY A 28 -18.82 23.88 -16.68
N ASN A 29 -17.96 24.89 -16.58
CA ASN A 29 -16.59 24.74 -16.04
C ASN A 29 -16.44 25.18 -14.58
N GLU A 30 -17.50 25.66 -13.95
CA GLU A 30 -17.47 26.18 -12.59
C GLU A 30 -18.23 25.29 -11.61
N PHE A 31 -17.87 25.39 -10.32
CA PHE A 31 -18.62 24.79 -9.23
C PHE A 31 -19.41 25.87 -8.49
N VAL A 32 -20.72 25.72 -8.45
CA VAL A 32 -21.63 26.65 -7.77
C VAL A 32 -22.18 26.02 -6.50
N PRO A 33 -22.35 26.81 -5.41
CA PRO A 33 -22.99 26.34 -4.18
C PRO A 33 -24.43 25.90 -4.44
N ALA A 34 -24.83 24.79 -3.84
CA ALA A 34 -26.17 24.23 -3.93
C ALA A 34 -26.72 23.83 -2.57
N SER A 35 -28.03 23.64 -2.46
CA SER A 35 -28.62 23.03 -1.27
C SER A 35 -28.30 21.53 -1.21
N TRP A 36 -28.38 20.96 -0.01
CA TRP A 36 -28.27 19.50 0.16
C TRP A 36 -29.39 18.75 -0.58
N GLU A 37 -30.58 19.31 -0.61
CA GLU A 37 -31.74 18.74 -1.31
C GLU A 37 -31.48 18.65 -2.81
N ASP A 38 -31.04 19.73 -3.43
CA ASP A 38 -30.72 19.78 -4.88
C ASP A 38 -29.56 18.83 -5.23
N ALA A 39 -28.50 18.80 -4.41
CA ALA A 39 -27.37 17.95 -4.66
C ALA A 39 -27.73 16.46 -4.56
N ILE A 40 -28.49 16.06 -3.52
CA ILE A 40 -28.94 14.68 -3.34
C ILE A 40 -29.91 14.29 -4.47
N HIS A 41 -30.84 15.15 -4.82
CA HIS A 41 -31.78 14.92 -5.93
C HIS A 41 -31.04 14.71 -7.26
N LEU A 42 -30.07 15.55 -7.56
CA LEU A 42 -29.25 15.40 -8.77
C LEU A 42 -28.51 14.07 -8.81
N VAL A 43 -27.82 13.72 -7.71
CA VAL A 43 -27.08 12.45 -7.62
C VAL A 43 -28.02 11.25 -7.77
N ALA A 44 -29.13 11.24 -7.04
CA ALA A 44 -30.09 10.13 -7.10
C ALA A 44 -30.68 9.97 -8.50
N THR A 45 -31.05 11.09 -9.14
CA THR A 45 -31.61 11.09 -10.51
C THR A 45 -30.57 10.53 -11.50
N LYS A 46 -29.33 11.00 -11.44
CA LYS A 46 -28.26 10.54 -12.35
C LYS A 46 -27.93 9.08 -12.18
N LEU A 47 -27.83 8.60 -10.95
CA LEU A 47 -27.59 7.17 -10.69
C LEU A 47 -28.75 6.30 -11.22
N ARG A 48 -30.00 6.73 -11.03
CA ARG A 48 -31.17 6.03 -11.59
C ARG A 48 -31.22 6.04 -13.12
N GLU A 49 -30.88 7.15 -13.75
CA GLU A 49 -30.79 7.24 -15.21
C GLU A 49 -29.74 6.25 -15.76
N ILE A 50 -28.58 6.18 -15.13
CA ILE A 50 -27.50 5.25 -15.53
C ILE A 50 -27.94 3.80 -15.33
N GLN A 51 -28.51 3.49 -14.16
CA GLN A 51 -29.02 2.15 -13.85
C GLN A 51 -30.08 1.71 -14.88
N ALA A 52 -31.04 2.58 -15.18
CA ALA A 52 -32.11 2.27 -16.13
C ALA A 52 -31.58 2.07 -17.57
N LYS A 53 -30.53 2.79 -17.95
CA LYS A 53 -29.95 2.72 -19.31
C LYS A 53 -28.97 1.57 -19.49
N TYR A 54 -28.18 1.26 -18.48
CA TYR A 54 -27.03 0.37 -18.64
C TYR A 54 -27.07 -0.86 -17.69
N GLY A 55 -28.08 -0.96 -16.83
CA GLY A 55 -28.24 -2.03 -15.85
C GLY A 55 -27.52 -1.76 -14.51
N ASN A 56 -27.78 -2.63 -13.53
CA ASN A 56 -27.30 -2.46 -12.14
C ASN A 56 -25.77 -2.47 -12.04
N ASP A 57 -25.11 -3.31 -12.81
CA ASP A 57 -23.64 -3.48 -12.77
C ASP A 57 -22.88 -2.36 -13.46
N SER A 58 -23.58 -1.37 -14.03
CA SER A 58 -22.93 -0.12 -14.52
C SER A 58 -22.53 0.83 -13.39
N LEU A 59 -22.97 0.56 -12.17
CA LEU A 59 -22.67 1.34 -10.97
C LEU A 59 -21.63 0.63 -10.11
N GLY A 60 -20.67 1.39 -9.59
CA GLY A 60 -19.68 0.93 -8.64
C GLY A 60 -19.58 1.88 -7.46
N PHE A 61 -19.37 1.31 -6.26
CA PHE A 61 -19.29 2.04 -5.00
C PHE A 61 -17.96 1.73 -4.32
N ILE A 62 -17.31 2.76 -3.80
CA ILE A 62 -16.05 2.63 -3.06
C ILE A 62 -16.24 3.27 -1.69
N SER A 63 -16.04 2.46 -0.65
CA SER A 63 -16.02 2.91 0.73
C SER A 63 -14.58 3.11 1.22
N SER A 64 -14.39 3.48 2.47
CA SER A 64 -13.06 3.81 2.98
C SER A 64 -12.88 3.40 4.45
N SER A 65 -11.66 3.04 4.82
CA SER A 65 -11.25 2.89 6.22
C SER A 65 -11.17 4.22 6.98
N LYS A 66 -11.36 5.35 6.29
CA LYS A 66 -11.40 6.70 6.88
C LYS A 66 -12.80 7.12 7.31
N THR A 67 -13.82 6.35 6.97
CA THR A 67 -15.22 6.58 7.34
C THR A 67 -15.62 5.73 8.55
N THR A 68 -16.74 6.06 9.18
CA THR A 68 -17.26 5.29 10.31
C THR A 68 -17.82 3.93 9.85
N ASN A 69 -18.05 3.03 10.79
CA ASN A 69 -18.70 1.74 10.50
C ASN A 69 -20.11 1.94 9.95
N GLU A 70 -20.85 2.93 10.47
CA GLU A 70 -22.18 3.29 10.04
C GLU A 70 -22.22 3.75 8.59
N GLU A 71 -21.28 4.60 8.20
CA GLU A 71 -21.14 5.07 6.80
C GLU A 71 -20.81 3.92 5.85
N ASN A 72 -19.88 3.04 6.23
CA ASN A 72 -19.56 1.83 5.46
C ASN A 72 -20.76 0.90 5.32
N TYR A 73 -21.50 0.69 6.39
CA TYR A 73 -22.74 -0.10 6.38
C TYR A 73 -23.80 0.51 5.44
N LEU A 74 -24.04 1.82 5.56
CA LEU A 74 -25.02 2.52 4.74
C LEU A 74 -24.63 2.51 3.26
N MET A 75 -23.35 2.67 2.92
CA MET A 75 -22.87 2.58 1.54
C MET A 75 -23.10 1.18 0.97
N GLN A 76 -22.81 0.13 1.74
CA GLN A 76 -23.07 -1.25 1.33
C GLN A 76 -24.56 -1.53 1.16
N LYS A 77 -25.39 -1.02 2.06
CA LYS A 77 -26.85 -1.12 1.99
C LYS A 77 -27.41 -0.41 0.76
N LEU A 78 -26.89 0.80 0.47
CA LEU A 78 -27.26 1.56 -0.74
C LEU A 78 -26.95 0.76 -2.02
N ALA A 79 -25.73 0.25 -2.14
CA ALA A 79 -25.30 -0.51 -3.31
C ALA A 79 -26.18 -1.77 -3.52
N ARG A 80 -26.36 -2.58 -2.47
CA ARG A 80 -27.01 -3.89 -2.59
C ARG A 80 -28.53 -3.84 -2.57
N GLN A 81 -29.15 -2.97 -1.77
CA GLN A 81 -30.60 -2.92 -1.62
C GLN A 81 -31.28 -1.92 -2.54
N VAL A 82 -30.62 -0.81 -2.87
CA VAL A 82 -31.20 0.25 -3.70
C VAL A 82 -30.83 0.11 -5.16
N PHE A 83 -29.55 -0.21 -5.43
CA PHE A 83 -29.04 -0.35 -6.80
C PHE A 83 -28.83 -1.80 -7.22
N GLU A 84 -29.08 -2.77 -6.32
CA GLU A 84 -29.05 -4.21 -6.60
C GLU A 84 -27.74 -4.66 -7.28
N THR A 85 -26.60 -4.10 -6.87
CA THR A 85 -25.29 -4.50 -7.37
C THR A 85 -24.36 -4.90 -6.24
N ASN A 86 -23.43 -5.84 -6.54
CA ASN A 86 -22.33 -6.23 -5.67
C ASN A 86 -21.04 -5.48 -5.99
N ASN A 87 -21.06 -4.52 -6.90
CA ASN A 87 -19.90 -3.71 -7.25
C ASN A 87 -19.60 -2.68 -6.16
N ILE A 88 -19.28 -3.15 -4.99
CA ILE A 88 -18.83 -2.34 -3.86
C ILE A 88 -17.58 -2.93 -3.25
N ASP A 89 -16.60 -2.07 -2.99
CA ASP A 89 -15.37 -2.45 -2.33
C ASP A 89 -14.87 -1.33 -1.40
N ASN A 90 -13.77 -1.58 -0.75
CA ASN A 90 -13.14 -0.67 0.20
C ASN A 90 -11.73 -0.33 -0.28
N CYS A 91 -11.18 0.79 0.21
CA CYS A 91 -9.83 1.23 -0.09
C CYS A 91 -8.75 0.16 0.19
N SER A 92 -9.01 -0.78 1.10
CA SER A 92 -8.09 -1.88 1.42
C SER A 92 -7.84 -2.85 0.25
N ARG A 93 -8.70 -2.86 -0.77
CA ARG A 93 -8.48 -3.64 -2.00
C ARG A 93 -7.09 -3.38 -2.60
N TYR A 94 -6.66 -2.13 -2.62
CA TYR A 94 -5.37 -1.71 -3.16
C TYR A 94 -4.34 -1.36 -2.08
N CYS A 95 -4.75 -1.23 -0.83
CA CYS A 95 -3.89 -0.86 0.28
C CYS A 95 -3.20 -2.09 0.87
N GLN A 96 -3.89 -2.85 1.71
CA GLN A 96 -3.33 -3.94 2.51
C GLN A 96 -3.81 -5.33 2.07
N ALA A 97 -4.93 -5.45 1.37
CA ALA A 97 -5.48 -6.76 1.05
C ALA A 97 -4.53 -7.67 0.25
N PRO A 98 -3.78 -7.19 -0.75
CA PRO A 98 -2.81 -8.03 -1.45
C PRO A 98 -1.68 -8.51 -0.54
N ALA A 99 -1.14 -7.64 0.32
CA ALA A 99 -0.10 -7.99 1.27
C ALA A 99 -0.63 -8.95 2.35
N SER A 100 -1.83 -8.71 2.87
CA SER A 100 -2.45 -9.60 3.86
C SER A 100 -2.71 -11.00 3.30
N ASP A 101 -3.16 -11.11 2.04
CA ASP A 101 -3.35 -12.42 1.39
C ASP A 101 -2.01 -13.15 1.22
N GLY A 102 -0.98 -12.46 0.74
CA GLY A 102 0.37 -13.01 0.60
C GLY A 102 0.95 -13.48 1.93
N LEU A 103 0.90 -12.64 2.96
CA LEU A 103 1.38 -12.99 4.30
C LEU A 103 0.60 -14.15 4.92
N THR A 104 -0.73 -14.18 4.78
CA THR A 104 -1.55 -15.28 5.29
C THR A 104 -1.18 -16.61 4.65
N ARG A 105 -0.90 -16.61 3.35
CA ARG A 105 -0.51 -17.83 2.61
C ARG A 105 0.92 -18.28 2.92
N THR A 106 1.83 -17.36 3.23
CA THR A 106 3.25 -17.67 3.42
C THR A 106 3.60 -17.87 4.88
N VAL A 107 3.16 -16.98 5.78
CA VAL A 107 3.51 -17.02 7.20
C VAL A 107 2.32 -17.29 8.13
N GLY A 108 1.12 -17.50 7.57
CA GLY A 108 -0.08 -17.87 8.32
C GLY A 108 -0.79 -16.71 9.01
N ILE A 109 -0.32 -15.49 8.89
CA ILE A 109 -0.93 -14.29 9.48
C ILE A 109 -0.85 -13.10 8.52
N GLY A 110 -1.96 -12.43 8.29
CA GLY A 110 -2.07 -11.27 7.40
C GLY A 110 -1.72 -9.93 8.07
N ALA A 111 -0.73 -9.92 8.95
CA ALA A 111 -0.32 -8.76 9.75
C ALA A 111 1.20 -8.71 9.88
N ASP A 112 1.71 -7.68 10.58
CA ASP A 112 3.14 -7.53 10.84
C ASP A 112 3.68 -8.74 11.62
N SER A 113 4.82 -9.27 11.17
CA SER A 113 5.50 -10.42 11.80
C SER A 113 6.57 -10.00 12.80
N GLY A 114 6.94 -8.71 12.84
CA GLY A 114 7.95 -8.15 13.74
C GLY A 114 7.45 -6.92 14.48
N THR A 115 8.27 -6.39 15.36
CA THR A 115 8.01 -5.18 16.15
C THR A 115 8.82 -3.99 15.65
N VAL A 116 8.50 -2.80 16.13
CA VAL A 116 9.31 -1.60 15.87
C VAL A 116 10.71 -1.73 16.47
N GLU A 117 10.83 -2.45 17.59
CA GLU A 117 12.09 -2.76 18.26
C GLU A 117 12.97 -3.67 17.40
N ASP A 118 12.38 -4.64 16.70
CA ASP A 118 13.09 -5.52 15.75
C ASP A 118 13.67 -4.70 14.60
N ILE A 119 12.88 -3.79 14.02
CA ILE A 119 13.35 -2.88 12.96
C ILE A 119 14.51 -2.01 13.45
N GLU A 120 14.39 -1.47 14.66
CA GLU A 120 15.44 -0.61 15.25
C GLU A 120 16.72 -1.40 15.56
N SER A 121 16.60 -2.69 15.90
CA SER A 121 17.73 -3.57 16.24
C SER A 121 18.39 -4.23 15.03
N ALA A 122 17.71 -4.31 13.89
CA ALA A 122 18.23 -4.91 12.67
C ALA A 122 19.52 -4.21 12.19
N GLY A 123 20.45 -4.99 11.64
CA GLY A 123 21.66 -4.48 11.01
C GLY A 123 21.38 -3.85 9.63
N LEU A 124 20.37 -4.34 8.94
CA LEU A 124 19.91 -3.88 7.65
C LEU A 124 18.38 -3.76 7.64
N VAL A 125 17.87 -2.68 7.08
CA VAL A 125 16.45 -2.49 6.78
C VAL A 125 16.28 -2.32 5.26
N ILE A 126 15.32 -3.03 4.69
CA ILE A 126 14.92 -2.88 3.28
C ILE A 126 13.51 -2.32 3.24
N ILE A 127 13.33 -1.20 2.57
CA ILE A 127 12.03 -0.55 2.36
C ILE A 127 11.65 -0.71 0.89
N VAL A 128 10.49 -1.30 0.62
CA VAL A 128 10.00 -1.53 -0.75
C VAL A 128 8.64 -0.86 -0.92
N GLY A 129 8.55 0.08 -1.85
CA GLY A 129 7.28 0.75 -2.22
C GLY A 129 6.61 1.51 -1.08
N ALA A 130 7.39 2.04 -0.13
CA ALA A 130 6.84 2.72 1.05
C ALA A 130 7.66 3.96 1.44
N SER A 131 6.97 5.01 1.89
CA SER A 131 7.57 6.22 2.44
C SER A 131 7.24 6.37 3.94
N PRO A 132 8.01 5.73 4.83
CA PRO A 132 7.75 5.82 6.27
C PRO A 132 7.88 7.25 6.82
N ALA A 133 8.70 8.11 6.20
CA ALA A 133 8.79 9.50 6.62
C ALA A 133 7.44 10.23 6.48
N ASP A 134 6.67 9.89 5.44
CA ASP A 134 5.34 10.46 5.20
C ASP A 134 4.23 9.72 5.94
N GLY A 135 4.21 8.39 5.85
CA GLY A 135 3.13 7.54 6.38
C GLY A 135 3.27 7.20 7.87
N HIS A 136 4.50 6.94 8.33
CA HIS A 136 4.83 6.46 9.67
C HIS A 136 6.03 7.21 10.27
N PRO A 137 5.91 8.54 10.55
CA PRO A 137 7.05 9.39 10.91
C PRO A 137 7.83 8.95 12.15
N VAL A 138 7.16 8.31 13.11
CA VAL A 138 7.82 7.76 14.32
C VAL A 138 8.75 6.61 13.95
N LEU A 139 8.29 5.68 13.11
CA LEU A 139 9.10 4.58 12.61
C LEU A 139 10.31 5.10 11.81
N ALA A 140 10.07 6.04 10.88
CA ALA A 140 11.17 6.68 10.13
C ALA A 140 12.20 7.33 11.05
N SER A 141 11.75 7.99 12.13
CA SER A 141 12.66 8.59 13.12
C SER A 141 13.51 7.56 13.86
N ARG A 142 12.93 6.38 14.16
CA ARG A 142 13.67 5.28 14.78
C ARG A 142 14.71 4.68 13.84
N ILE A 143 14.37 4.45 12.58
CA ILE A 143 15.33 3.99 11.55
C ILE A 143 16.47 5.01 11.41
N LYS A 144 16.16 6.30 11.24
CA LYS A 144 17.16 7.37 11.15
C LYS A 144 18.07 7.44 12.38
N ARG A 145 17.52 7.21 13.57
CA ARG A 145 18.31 7.12 14.80
C ARG A 145 19.24 5.91 14.79
N ALA A 146 18.73 4.74 14.41
CA ALA A 146 19.53 3.51 14.36
C ALA A 146 20.67 3.61 13.33
N GLN A 147 20.41 4.19 12.15
CA GLN A 147 21.48 4.51 11.19
C GLN A 147 22.59 5.35 11.84
N LYS A 148 22.22 6.42 12.56
CA LYS A 148 23.18 7.34 13.19
C LYS A 148 23.94 6.72 14.36
N THR A 149 23.29 5.94 15.21
CA THR A 149 23.84 5.50 16.49
C THR A 149 24.41 4.07 16.45
N ARG A 150 23.96 3.26 15.49
CA ARG A 150 24.34 1.83 15.41
C ARG A 150 24.92 1.44 14.05
N GLY A 151 24.98 2.35 13.09
CA GLY A 151 25.45 2.04 11.74
C GLY A 151 24.51 1.15 10.95
N GLN A 152 23.22 1.10 11.30
CA GLN A 152 22.20 0.36 10.56
C GLN A 152 22.23 0.74 9.09
N LYS A 153 22.23 -0.26 8.21
CA LYS A 153 22.18 -0.06 6.77
C LYS A 153 20.74 0.06 6.29
N LEU A 154 20.55 0.80 5.20
CA LEU A 154 19.23 1.04 4.62
C LEU A 154 19.28 0.88 3.09
N ILE A 155 18.43 0.01 2.58
CA ILE A 155 18.13 -0.12 1.17
C ILE A 155 16.71 0.38 0.94
N VAL A 156 16.48 1.19 -0.10
CA VAL A 156 15.14 1.64 -0.47
C VAL A 156 14.90 1.34 -1.94
N SER A 157 13.81 0.62 -2.23
CA SER A 157 13.28 0.42 -3.58
C SER A 157 11.97 1.18 -3.72
N ASP A 158 11.94 2.21 -4.57
CA ASP A 158 10.74 3.01 -4.82
C ASP A 158 10.82 3.69 -6.20
N LEU A 159 9.66 4.03 -6.73
CA LEU A 159 9.56 4.83 -7.97
C LEU A 159 9.89 6.31 -7.73
N ARG A 160 9.85 6.76 -6.48
CA ARG A 160 10.13 8.14 -6.07
C ARG A 160 11.31 8.19 -5.13
N LYS A 161 12.20 9.14 -5.37
CA LYS A 161 13.32 9.41 -4.46
C LYS A 161 12.86 10.32 -3.32
N HIS A 162 12.13 9.74 -2.36
CA HIS A 162 11.65 10.42 -1.15
C HIS A 162 12.74 10.47 -0.06
N GLU A 163 12.46 11.12 1.09
CA GLU A 163 13.42 11.36 2.17
C GLU A 163 14.21 10.11 2.61
N MET A 164 13.54 8.96 2.75
CA MET A 164 14.23 7.73 3.17
C MET A 164 15.13 7.19 2.06
N ALA A 165 14.73 7.37 0.79
CA ALA A 165 15.57 7.01 -0.37
C ALA A 165 16.81 7.89 -0.49
N GLU A 166 16.69 9.18 -0.19
CA GLU A 166 17.85 10.10 -0.16
C GLU A 166 18.87 9.75 0.93
N ARG A 167 18.41 9.09 1.99
CA ARG A 167 19.23 8.66 3.14
C ARG A 167 19.71 7.23 3.05
N SER A 168 19.28 6.46 2.06
CA SER A 168 19.63 5.06 1.92
C SER A 168 21.11 4.87 1.55
N ASP A 169 21.71 3.78 1.99
CA ASP A 169 23.01 3.32 1.51
C ASP A 169 22.92 2.86 0.04
N LEU A 170 21.75 2.30 -0.35
CA LEU A 170 21.46 1.90 -1.72
C LEU A 170 19.99 2.28 -2.05
N PHE A 171 19.82 3.03 -3.13
CA PHE A 171 18.51 3.31 -3.72
C PHE A 171 18.32 2.51 -5.00
N ILE A 172 17.27 1.71 -5.04
CA ILE A 172 16.89 0.87 -6.17
C ILE A 172 15.66 1.47 -6.84
N HIS A 173 15.73 1.70 -8.15
CA HIS A 173 14.64 2.27 -8.94
C HIS A 173 14.25 1.33 -10.08
N PRO A 174 13.49 0.25 -9.79
CA PRO A 174 13.05 -0.69 -10.82
C PRO A 174 11.98 -0.08 -11.73
N LYS A 175 11.75 -0.67 -12.90
CA LYS A 175 10.56 -0.38 -13.69
C LYS A 175 9.30 -0.69 -12.88
N GLN A 176 8.27 0.10 -13.07
CA GLN A 176 7.00 -0.09 -12.37
C GLN A 176 6.43 -1.50 -12.57
N GLY A 177 5.98 -2.12 -11.47
CA GLY A 177 5.37 -3.45 -11.47
C GLY A 177 6.35 -4.61 -11.51
N THR A 178 7.65 -4.38 -11.32
CA THR A 178 8.69 -5.42 -11.37
C THR A 178 9.32 -5.75 -10.02
N ASP A 179 8.77 -5.26 -8.91
CA ASP A 179 9.29 -5.53 -7.56
C ASP A 179 9.39 -7.03 -7.28
N PHE A 180 8.39 -7.79 -7.68
CA PHE A 180 8.38 -9.23 -7.56
C PHE A 180 9.58 -9.89 -8.25
N VAL A 181 9.97 -9.40 -9.44
CA VAL A 181 11.04 -9.99 -10.25
C VAL A 181 12.40 -9.84 -9.56
N TRP A 182 12.76 -8.61 -9.14
CA TRP A 182 14.07 -8.41 -8.51
C TRP A 182 14.15 -9.06 -7.13
N LEU A 183 13.08 -9.01 -6.33
CA LEU A 183 13.03 -9.70 -5.03
C LEU A 183 13.22 -11.21 -5.17
N THR A 184 12.58 -11.81 -6.17
CA THR A 184 12.69 -13.25 -6.44
C THR A 184 14.09 -13.61 -6.97
N ALA A 185 14.68 -12.78 -7.84
CA ALA A 185 16.03 -12.99 -8.34
C ALA A 185 17.09 -12.89 -7.22
N VAL A 186 16.93 -11.93 -6.30
CA VAL A 186 17.81 -11.84 -5.12
C VAL A 186 17.67 -13.08 -4.24
N ALA A 187 16.45 -13.55 -4.00
CA ALA A 187 16.24 -14.77 -3.23
C ALA A 187 16.90 -15.99 -3.89
N LYS A 188 16.74 -16.14 -5.22
CA LYS A 188 17.43 -17.20 -5.96
C LYS A 188 18.94 -17.08 -5.80
N TYR A 189 19.49 -15.92 -6.06
CA TYR A 189 20.93 -15.69 -5.96
C TYR A 189 21.49 -16.05 -4.56
N MET A 190 20.79 -15.62 -3.49
CA MET A 190 21.19 -15.97 -2.12
C MET A 190 21.20 -17.47 -1.86
N ILE A 191 20.21 -18.19 -2.41
CA ILE A 191 20.11 -19.65 -2.30
C ILE A 191 21.24 -20.30 -3.10
N ASP A 192 21.49 -19.88 -4.33
CA ASP A 192 22.55 -20.42 -5.20
C ASP A 192 23.95 -20.20 -4.58
N GLN A 193 24.15 -19.14 -3.79
CA GLN A 193 25.40 -18.89 -3.06
C GLN A 193 25.48 -19.62 -1.71
N GLY A 194 24.45 -20.33 -1.29
CA GLY A 194 24.40 -21.01 0.00
C GLY A 194 24.31 -20.03 1.19
N TRP A 195 23.75 -18.83 1.00
CA TRP A 195 23.64 -17.79 2.05
C TRP A 195 22.34 -17.92 2.88
N HIS A 196 21.58 -18.95 2.65
CA HIS A 196 20.36 -19.24 3.41
C HIS A 196 20.66 -20.09 4.64
N ASP A 197 19.77 -20.03 5.62
CA ASP A 197 19.82 -20.90 6.81
C ASP A 197 19.19 -22.25 6.45
N GLU A 198 20.02 -23.26 6.18
CA GLU A 198 19.58 -24.60 5.81
C GLU A 198 18.72 -25.24 6.91
N VAL A 199 19.11 -25.06 8.18
CA VAL A 199 18.40 -25.63 9.34
C VAL A 199 17.02 -25.00 9.48
N PHE A 200 16.92 -23.69 9.26
CA PHE A 200 15.63 -23.00 9.25
C PHE A 200 14.75 -23.48 8.09
N MET A 201 15.31 -23.60 6.89
CA MET A 201 14.57 -24.07 5.72
C MET A 201 14.03 -25.47 5.93
N GLU A 202 14.85 -26.39 6.44
CA GLU A 202 14.45 -27.77 6.70
C GLU A 202 13.35 -27.89 7.77
N ASN A 203 13.44 -27.11 8.84
CA ASN A 203 12.55 -27.27 10.00
C ASN A 203 11.32 -26.35 10.00
N ARG A 204 11.32 -25.28 9.22
CA ARG A 204 10.32 -24.21 9.31
C ARG A 204 9.59 -23.88 8.01
N ILE A 205 10.10 -24.34 6.87
CA ILE A 205 9.51 -24.03 5.57
C ILE A 205 8.92 -25.31 4.96
N SER A 206 7.67 -25.25 4.55
CA SER A 206 7.02 -26.30 3.77
C SER A 206 7.20 -26.04 2.28
N ASN A 207 7.10 -27.11 1.47
CA ASN A 207 7.14 -27.04 -0.01
C ASN A 207 8.45 -26.43 -0.57
N VAL A 208 9.57 -26.65 0.09
CA VAL A 208 10.88 -26.10 -0.32
C VAL A 208 11.22 -26.50 -1.76
N ALA A 209 10.99 -27.76 -2.14
CA ALA A 209 11.29 -28.23 -3.50
C ALA A 209 10.50 -27.47 -4.58
N ASP A 210 9.22 -27.23 -4.36
CA ASP A 210 8.37 -26.48 -5.28
C ASP A 210 8.82 -25.01 -5.35
N TYR A 211 9.23 -24.44 -4.21
CA TYR A 211 9.74 -23.07 -4.18
C TYR A 211 11.07 -22.95 -4.95
N LEU A 212 11.99 -23.88 -4.77
CA LEU A 212 13.25 -23.88 -5.50
C LEU A 212 13.01 -24.02 -7.03
N ALA A 213 12.12 -24.91 -7.44
CA ALA A 213 11.74 -25.06 -8.86
C ALA A 213 11.10 -23.78 -9.41
N PHE A 214 10.27 -23.09 -8.60
CA PHE A 214 9.69 -21.81 -8.95
C PHE A 214 10.75 -20.72 -9.17
N LEU A 215 11.84 -20.72 -8.41
CA LEU A 215 12.92 -19.73 -8.53
C LEU A 215 13.77 -19.88 -9.80
N GLU A 216 13.82 -21.05 -10.41
CA GLU A 216 14.75 -21.37 -11.53
C GLU A 216 14.79 -20.32 -12.65
N PRO A 217 13.65 -19.79 -13.18
CA PRO A 217 13.69 -18.82 -14.26
C PRO A 217 14.13 -17.40 -13.84
N PHE A 218 14.22 -17.12 -12.53
CA PHE A 218 14.53 -15.78 -12.04
C PHE A 218 16.03 -15.55 -11.87
N THR A 219 16.78 -15.59 -13.00
CA THR A 219 18.21 -15.26 -12.98
C THR A 219 18.45 -13.76 -12.86
N LEU A 220 19.67 -13.36 -12.53
CA LEU A 220 20.03 -11.94 -12.46
C LEU A 220 19.90 -11.25 -13.83
N GLU A 221 20.25 -11.95 -14.92
CA GLU A 221 20.10 -11.44 -16.28
C GLU A 221 18.63 -11.27 -16.68
N TYR A 222 17.77 -12.22 -16.27
CA TYR A 222 16.32 -12.06 -16.45
C TYR A 222 15.81 -10.85 -15.68
N ALA A 223 16.24 -10.69 -14.42
CA ALA A 223 15.85 -9.55 -13.60
C ALA A 223 16.34 -8.23 -14.22
N GLU A 224 17.57 -8.13 -14.68
CA GLU A 224 18.09 -6.94 -15.35
C GLU A 224 17.25 -6.53 -16.55
N LYS A 225 16.93 -7.49 -17.42
CA LYS A 225 16.10 -7.25 -18.59
C LYS A 225 14.70 -6.72 -18.25
N GLU A 226 14.04 -7.34 -17.28
CA GLU A 226 12.66 -7.02 -16.92
C GLU A 226 12.58 -5.73 -16.08
N THR A 227 13.48 -5.55 -15.13
CA THR A 227 13.43 -4.47 -14.14
C THR A 227 14.18 -3.21 -14.58
N GLY A 228 15.19 -3.36 -15.43
CA GLY A 228 16.14 -2.31 -15.80
C GLY A 228 17.19 -2.01 -14.73
N LEU A 229 17.27 -2.83 -13.68
CA LEU A 229 18.36 -2.78 -12.69
C LEU A 229 19.56 -3.55 -13.25
N SER A 230 20.78 -3.07 -13.04
CA SER A 230 21.95 -3.83 -13.46
C SER A 230 22.20 -5.05 -12.55
N VAL A 231 22.86 -6.05 -13.08
CA VAL A 231 23.27 -7.27 -12.33
C VAL A 231 24.13 -6.89 -11.12
N GLU A 232 24.94 -5.83 -11.21
CA GLU A 232 25.79 -5.36 -10.10
C GLU A 232 24.97 -4.70 -8.97
N THR A 233 23.75 -4.23 -9.25
CA THR A 233 22.86 -3.62 -8.25
C THR A 233 22.25 -4.66 -7.36
#